data_db0abb34de6a3e7d493d1a346e335928
#
_entry.id   db0abb34de6a3e7d493d1a346e335928
#
_cell.length_a   1.000
_cell.length_b   1.000
_cell.length_c   1.000
_cell.angle_alpha   90.00
_cell.angle_beta   90.00
_cell.angle_gamma   90.00
#
_symmetry.space_group_name_H-M   'P 1'
#
loop_
_entity.id
_entity.type
_entity.pdbx_description
1 polymer ?
#
loop_
_entity_poly.entity_id
_entity_poly.type
_entity_poly.pdbx_seq_one_letter_code
_entity_poly.pdbx_strand_id
1 'polypeptide(L)'
;VGYLIDGKAAAATALATGLFTTCIYEFFHCIQHLNYKPTWNWVARIKQLHLYHHFHNEDGNYGIISYGPDMLLGTFYREAKQKPRSPTVFNLGYDVEEAGRYPWVMELTGSPPRDRPPRPPASGNSDGVKAAS
;
A
#
# COMPACT_ATOMS: atom_id res chain seq x y z
N VAL A 1 7.88 2.77 28.11
CA VAL A 1 8.85 3.88 28.23
C VAL A 1 8.27 4.98 29.11
N GLY A 2 7.09 5.55 28.84
CA GLY A 2 6.49 6.62 29.63
C GLY A 2 6.31 6.28 31.12
N TYR A 3 5.99 5.02 31.46
CA TYR A 3 5.87 4.60 32.85
C TYR A 3 7.21 4.65 33.60
N LEU A 4 8.30 4.31 32.91
CA LEU A 4 9.66 4.31 33.50
C LEU A 4 10.21 5.73 33.71
N ILE A 5 9.77 6.69 32.88
CA ILE A 5 10.27 8.07 32.88
C ILE A 5 9.42 8.94 33.84
N ASP A 6 8.10 8.84 33.75
CA ASP A 6 7.18 9.79 34.43
C ASP A 6 5.91 9.12 34.99
N GLY A 7 5.92 7.81 35.14
CA GLY A 7 4.87 7.05 35.80
C GLY A 7 3.66 6.73 34.92
N LYS A 8 2.57 6.32 35.57
CA LYS A 8 1.36 5.78 34.90
C LYS A 8 0.66 6.79 34.00
N ALA A 9 0.61 8.05 34.41
CA ALA A 9 -0.06 9.09 33.61
C ALA A 9 0.63 9.32 32.27
N ALA A 10 1.96 9.41 32.26
CA ALA A 10 2.73 9.55 31.04
C ALA A 10 2.62 8.31 30.15
N ALA A 11 2.63 7.11 30.75
CA ALA A 11 2.42 5.87 29.98
C ALA A 11 1.03 5.81 29.34
N ALA A 12 -0.02 6.19 30.05
CA ALA A 12 -1.38 6.25 29.52
C ALA A 12 -1.52 7.29 28.40
N THR A 13 -0.92 8.46 28.59
CA THR A 13 -0.91 9.52 27.55
C THR A 13 -0.17 9.05 26.29
N ALA A 14 0.99 8.44 26.44
CA ALA A 14 1.75 7.91 25.31
C ALA A 14 0.98 6.83 24.56
N LEU A 15 0.31 5.93 25.27
CA LEU A 15 -0.54 4.89 24.65
C LEU A 15 -1.72 5.51 23.93
N ALA A 16 -2.45 6.42 24.57
CA ALA A 16 -3.61 7.10 23.96
C ALA A 16 -3.22 7.88 22.70
N THR A 17 -2.10 8.61 22.77
CA THR A 17 -1.58 9.35 21.60
C THR A 17 -1.17 8.39 20.48
N GLY A 18 -0.51 7.29 20.79
CA GLY A 18 -0.12 6.27 19.83
C GLY A 18 -1.35 5.66 19.14
N LEU A 19 -2.34 5.24 19.89
CA LEU A 19 -3.59 4.68 19.35
C LEU A 19 -4.33 5.70 18.49
N PHE A 20 -4.47 6.93 18.94
CA PHE A 20 -5.11 8.00 18.18
C PHE A 20 -4.38 8.26 16.84
N THR A 21 -3.05 8.35 16.88
CA THR A 21 -2.23 8.55 15.67
C THR A 21 -2.39 7.39 14.70
N THR A 22 -2.39 6.15 15.21
CA THR A 22 -2.61 4.95 14.38
C THR A 22 -4.01 4.97 13.75
N CYS A 23 -5.06 5.32 14.51
CA CYS A 23 -6.42 5.42 13.95
C CYS A 23 -6.50 6.46 12.82
N ILE A 24 -5.86 7.61 12.98
CA ILE A 24 -5.80 8.65 11.94
C ILE A 24 -5.03 8.14 10.72
N TYR A 25 -3.91 7.48 10.92
CA TYR A 25 -3.13 6.89 9.85
C TYR A 25 -3.93 5.86 9.05
N GLU A 26 -4.57 4.90 9.72
CA GLU A 26 -5.40 3.87 9.09
C GLU A 26 -6.61 4.46 8.37
N PHE A 27 -7.23 5.48 8.94
CA PHE A 27 -8.33 6.19 8.29
C PHE A 27 -7.90 6.79 6.95
N PHE A 28 -6.77 7.51 6.90
CA PHE A 28 -6.25 8.07 5.66
C PHE A 28 -5.82 6.99 4.68
N HIS A 29 -5.24 5.88 5.17
CA HIS A 29 -4.88 4.74 4.34
C HIS A 29 -6.10 4.11 3.67
N CYS A 30 -7.13 3.79 4.45
CA CYS A 30 -8.37 3.21 3.93
C CYS A 30 -9.04 4.13 2.88
N ILE A 31 -9.11 5.44 3.15
CA ILE A 31 -9.71 6.40 2.20
C ILE A 31 -9.00 6.36 0.84
N GLN A 32 -7.68 6.20 0.82
CA GLN A 32 -6.94 6.18 -0.44
C GLN A 32 -7.25 4.96 -1.30
N HIS A 33 -7.71 3.87 -0.70
CA HIS A 33 -8.15 2.67 -1.42
C HIS A 33 -9.61 2.73 -1.89
N LEU A 34 -10.40 3.71 -1.44
CA LEU A 34 -11.78 3.85 -1.90
C LEU A 34 -11.85 4.31 -3.35
N ASN A 35 -12.87 3.83 -4.07
CA ASN A 35 -13.11 4.14 -5.48
C ASN A 35 -13.78 5.52 -5.65
N TYR A 36 -13.10 6.58 -5.21
CA TYR A 36 -13.53 7.96 -5.43
C TYR A 36 -12.42 8.77 -6.10
N LYS A 37 -12.81 9.72 -6.93
CA LYS A 37 -11.89 10.68 -7.56
C LYS A 37 -11.82 11.95 -6.71
N PRO A 38 -10.68 12.26 -6.08
CA PRO A 38 -10.55 13.48 -5.28
C PRO A 38 -10.71 14.72 -6.15
N THR A 39 -11.41 15.74 -5.61
CA THR A 39 -11.59 17.04 -6.27
C THR A 39 -10.49 18.04 -5.90
N TRP A 40 -9.89 17.87 -4.72
CA TRP A 40 -8.81 18.74 -4.25
C TRP A 40 -7.46 18.25 -4.76
N ASN A 41 -6.72 19.10 -5.41
CA ASN A 41 -5.43 18.77 -6.03
C ASN A 41 -4.43 18.12 -5.05
N TRP A 42 -4.41 18.59 -3.80
CA TRP A 42 -3.56 18.01 -2.77
C TRP A 42 -3.94 16.56 -2.45
N VAL A 43 -5.22 16.28 -2.24
CA VAL A 43 -5.73 14.93 -1.96
C VAL A 43 -5.52 14.02 -3.16
N ALA A 44 -5.79 14.53 -4.37
CA ALA A 44 -5.53 13.79 -5.61
C ALA A 44 -4.04 13.41 -5.75
N ARG A 45 -3.15 14.32 -5.36
CA ARG A 45 -1.72 14.08 -5.40
C ARG A 45 -1.26 13.02 -4.41
N ILE A 46 -1.73 13.08 -3.16
CA ILE A 46 -1.44 12.05 -2.15
C ILE A 46 -1.95 10.69 -2.63
N LYS A 47 -3.20 10.63 -3.10
CA LYS A 47 -3.78 9.39 -3.62
C LYS A 47 -2.98 8.85 -4.81
N GLN A 48 -2.58 9.69 -5.74
CA GLN A 48 -1.76 9.28 -6.88
C GLN A 48 -0.45 8.62 -6.44
N LEU A 49 0.27 9.24 -5.52
CA LEU A 49 1.55 8.74 -5.03
C LEU A 49 1.38 7.41 -4.29
N HIS A 50 0.32 7.27 -3.52
CA HIS A 50 -0.03 6.02 -2.83
C HIS A 50 -0.41 4.92 -3.83
N LEU A 51 -1.20 5.24 -4.85
CA LEU A 51 -1.55 4.29 -5.91
C LEU A 51 -0.32 3.91 -6.77
N TYR A 52 0.68 4.78 -6.91
CA TYR A 52 1.96 4.39 -7.51
C TYR A 52 2.65 3.29 -6.72
N HIS A 53 2.65 3.37 -5.38
CA HIS A 53 3.17 2.30 -4.53
C HIS A 53 2.45 0.98 -4.80
N HIS A 54 1.12 0.98 -4.90
CA HIS A 54 0.34 -0.23 -5.08
C HIS A 54 0.29 -0.78 -6.51
N PHE A 55 0.33 0.08 -7.53
CA PHE A 55 0.06 -0.34 -8.92
C PHE A 55 1.23 -0.18 -9.87
N HIS A 56 2.29 0.48 -9.45
CA HIS A 56 3.45 0.72 -10.28
C HIS A 56 4.73 0.11 -9.71
N ASN A 57 5.14 0.53 -8.51
CA ASN A 57 6.34 0.00 -7.89
C ASN A 57 6.27 0.15 -6.36
N GLU A 58 6.31 -0.97 -5.65
CA GLU A 58 6.24 -1.07 -4.19
C GLU A 58 7.51 -0.62 -3.47
N ASP A 59 8.62 -0.45 -4.19
CA ASP A 59 9.90 -0.02 -3.61
C ASP A 59 10.02 1.50 -3.48
N GLY A 60 8.93 2.17 -3.16
CA GLY A 60 8.94 3.60 -2.87
C GLY A 60 7.55 4.16 -2.63
N ASN A 61 7.51 5.45 -2.28
CA ASN A 61 6.27 6.14 -1.90
C ASN A 61 5.50 5.43 -0.78
N TYR A 62 6.21 5.04 0.28
CA TYR A 62 5.63 4.35 1.46
C TYR A 62 4.71 5.26 2.28
N GLY A 63 4.86 6.58 2.12
CA GLY A 63 4.05 7.56 2.82
C GLY A 63 2.58 7.49 2.44
N ILE A 64 1.70 7.76 3.41
CA ILE A 64 0.25 7.79 3.23
C ILE A 64 -0.28 9.22 3.32
N ILE A 65 0.18 9.99 4.30
CA ILE A 65 -0.23 11.38 4.53
C ILE A 65 0.90 12.33 4.15
N SER A 66 2.14 11.90 4.37
CA SER A 66 3.34 12.70 4.14
C SER A 66 4.43 11.84 3.52
N TYR A 67 5.12 12.39 2.54
CA TYR A 67 6.25 11.77 1.84
C TYR A 67 7.60 12.33 2.29
N GLY A 68 7.63 13.06 3.41
CA GLY A 68 8.87 13.56 4.00
C GLY A 68 9.89 12.46 4.29
N PRO A 69 9.50 11.37 4.96
CA PRO A 69 10.39 10.22 5.17
C PRO A 69 10.91 9.61 3.87
N ASP A 70 10.05 9.46 2.85
CA ASP A 70 10.46 8.93 1.54
C ASP A 70 11.50 9.83 0.86
N MET A 71 11.35 11.14 0.96
CA MET A 71 12.31 12.09 0.41
C MET A 71 13.67 11.99 1.14
N LEU A 72 13.64 11.84 2.46
CA LEU A 72 14.85 11.71 3.28
C LEU A 72 15.60 10.40 2.99
N LEU A 73 14.86 9.31 2.80
CA LEU A 73 15.40 7.97 2.56
C LEU A 73 15.68 7.67 1.08
N GLY A 74 15.36 8.60 0.17
CA GLY A 74 15.55 8.41 -1.27
C GLY A 74 14.58 7.42 -1.92
N THR A 75 13.46 7.10 -1.25
CA THR A 75 12.43 6.19 -1.78
C THR A 75 11.30 6.92 -2.50
N PHE A 76 11.30 8.26 -2.46
CA PHE A 76 10.31 9.08 -3.12
C PHE A 76 10.50 9.11 -4.65
N TYR A 77 9.43 8.85 -5.39
CA TYR A 77 9.37 9.14 -6.82
C TYR A 77 8.06 9.87 -7.17
N ARG A 78 8.20 10.88 -8.01
CA ARG A 78 7.11 11.81 -8.32
C ARG A 78 6.27 11.36 -9.50
N GLU A 79 6.88 10.66 -10.44
CA GLU A 79 6.26 10.23 -11.69
C GLU A 79 6.57 8.76 -11.94
N ALA A 80 5.60 8.02 -12.49
CA ALA A 80 5.75 6.61 -12.79
C ALA A 80 7.01 6.30 -13.63
N LYS A 81 7.34 7.17 -14.59
CA LYS A 81 8.54 6.99 -15.45
C LYS A 81 9.89 7.03 -14.72
N GLN A 82 9.93 7.50 -13.47
CA GLN A 82 11.18 7.58 -12.69
C GLN A 82 11.61 6.22 -12.13
N LYS A 83 10.68 5.25 -12.11
CA LYS A 83 10.98 3.87 -11.74
C LYS A 83 10.36 2.89 -12.74
N PRO A 84 11.00 1.75 -13.04
CA PRO A 84 10.37 0.71 -13.83
C PRO A 84 9.19 0.14 -13.06
N ARG A 85 8.16 -0.33 -13.78
CA ARG A 85 7.05 -1.04 -13.13
C ARG A 85 7.55 -2.35 -12.54
N SER A 86 7.32 -2.56 -11.25
CA SER A 86 7.73 -3.78 -10.57
C SER A 86 7.00 -5.02 -11.15
N PRO A 87 7.68 -6.15 -11.33
CA PRO A 87 7.06 -7.39 -11.77
C PRO A 87 6.16 -8.03 -10.70
N THR A 88 6.34 -7.65 -9.43
CA THR A 88 5.62 -8.22 -8.28
C THR A 88 4.39 -7.42 -7.88
N VAL A 89 4.23 -6.20 -8.40
CA VAL A 89 3.03 -5.39 -8.20
C VAL A 89 1.88 -5.93 -9.02
N PHE A 90 0.84 -6.34 -8.33
CA PHE A 90 -0.44 -6.75 -8.89
C PHE A 90 -1.53 -5.83 -8.36
N ASN A 91 -2.52 -5.55 -9.19
CA ASN A 91 -3.62 -4.68 -8.79
C ASN A 91 -4.43 -5.33 -7.69
N LEU A 92 -4.48 -4.70 -6.53
CA LEU A 92 -5.27 -5.12 -5.38
C LEU A 92 -6.78 -4.97 -5.68
N GLY A 93 -7.34 -5.93 -6.45
CA GLY A 93 -8.73 -5.89 -6.87
C GLY A 93 -9.04 -4.93 -8.02
N TYR A 94 -8.04 -4.28 -8.61
CA TYR A 94 -8.22 -3.44 -9.81
C TYR A 94 -7.94 -4.27 -11.05
N ASP A 95 -8.88 -5.15 -11.37
CA ASP A 95 -8.87 -5.99 -12.56
C ASP A 95 -9.40 -5.27 -13.80
N VAL A 96 -9.55 -5.99 -14.91
CA VAL A 96 -10.03 -5.42 -16.17
C VAL A 96 -11.47 -4.89 -16.05
N GLU A 97 -12.32 -5.54 -15.23
CA GLU A 97 -13.71 -5.11 -15.02
C GLU A 97 -13.76 -3.82 -14.22
N GLU A 98 -13.01 -3.74 -13.12
CA GLU A 98 -12.89 -2.55 -12.28
C GLU A 98 -12.23 -1.40 -13.05
N ALA A 99 -11.27 -1.68 -13.93
CA ALA A 99 -10.68 -0.68 -14.82
C ALA A 99 -11.70 -0.06 -15.76
N GLY A 100 -12.67 -0.85 -16.23
CA GLY A 100 -13.79 -0.35 -17.02
C GLY A 100 -14.72 0.57 -16.22
N ARG A 101 -14.94 0.26 -14.94
CA ARG A 101 -15.77 1.08 -14.03
C ARG A 101 -15.07 2.36 -13.57
N TYR A 102 -13.76 2.31 -13.37
CA TYR A 102 -12.96 3.40 -12.80
C TYR A 102 -11.73 3.73 -13.66
N PRO A 103 -11.92 4.13 -14.93
CA PRO A 103 -10.81 4.38 -15.87
C PRO A 103 -9.84 5.47 -15.38
N TRP A 104 -10.32 6.39 -14.55
CA TRP A 104 -9.52 7.46 -13.98
C TRP A 104 -8.36 6.97 -13.07
N VAL A 105 -8.43 5.74 -12.54
CA VAL A 105 -7.33 5.16 -11.77
C VAL A 105 -6.12 4.91 -12.66
N MET A 106 -6.33 4.40 -13.85
CA MET A 106 -5.27 4.22 -14.85
C MET A 106 -4.72 5.56 -15.33
N GLU A 107 -5.59 6.54 -15.56
CA GLU A 107 -5.18 7.91 -15.91
C GLU A 107 -4.30 8.52 -14.81
N LEU A 108 -4.68 8.33 -13.54
CA LEU A 108 -3.98 8.86 -12.40
C LEU A 108 -2.62 8.19 -12.18
N THR A 109 -2.53 6.87 -12.35
CA THR A 109 -1.33 6.07 -12.08
C THR A 109 -0.43 5.89 -13.29
N GLY A 110 -0.96 6.02 -14.49
CA GLY A 110 -0.24 5.67 -15.73
C GLY A 110 0.05 4.17 -15.86
N SER A 111 -0.58 3.33 -15.03
CA SER A 111 -0.31 1.89 -14.98
C SER A 111 -1.59 1.10 -15.29
N PRO A 112 -1.62 0.34 -16.40
CA PRO A 112 -2.77 -0.49 -16.73
C PRO A 112 -2.98 -1.60 -15.69
N PRO A 113 -4.21 -2.15 -15.61
CA PRO A 113 -4.49 -3.29 -14.75
C PRO A 113 -3.52 -4.45 -15.02
N ARG A 114 -3.16 -5.17 -13.97
CA ARG A 114 -2.34 -6.37 -14.07
C ARG A 114 -2.86 -7.40 -13.08
N ASP A 115 -3.47 -8.45 -13.59
CA ASP A 115 -3.93 -9.55 -12.77
C ASP A 115 -2.77 -10.40 -12.26
N ARG A 116 -2.94 -10.95 -11.06
CA ARG A 116 -2.00 -11.92 -10.54
C ARG A 116 -2.06 -13.17 -11.41
N PRO A 117 -0.92 -13.69 -11.88
CA PRO A 117 -0.91 -14.97 -12.59
C PRO A 117 -1.53 -16.07 -11.70
N PRO A 118 -2.20 -17.07 -12.30
CA PRO A 118 -2.71 -18.20 -11.55
C PRO A 118 -1.61 -18.81 -10.67
N ARG A 119 -1.95 -19.12 -9.42
CA ARG A 119 -1.01 -19.81 -8.55
C ARG A 119 -0.62 -21.14 -9.19
N PRO A 120 0.67 -21.45 -9.35
CA PRO A 120 1.08 -22.78 -9.82
C PRO A 120 0.42 -23.83 -8.92
N PRO A 121 -0.01 -24.97 -9.48
CA PRO A 121 -0.56 -26.04 -8.69
C PRO A 121 0.42 -26.38 -7.57
N ALA A 122 -0.10 -26.54 -6.34
CA ALA A 122 0.72 -26.93 -5.21
C ALA A 122 1.50 -28.18 -5.65
N SER A 123 2.83 -28.10 -5.62
CA SER A 123 3.68 -29.27 -5.90
C SER A 123 3.23 -30.33 -4.90
N GLY A 124 2.54 -31.37 -5.40
CA GLY A 124 2.08 -32.46 -4.57
C GLY A 124 3.29 -33.02 -3.85
N ASN A 125 3.27 -32.96 -2.54
CA ASN A 125 4.24 -33.62 -1.70
C ASN A 125 4.02 -35.11 -1.91
N SER A 126 4.75 -35.66 -2.88
CA SER A 126 4.83 -37.11 -3.07
C SER A 126 5.78 -37.69 -2.03
N ASP A 127 5.50 -37.40 -0.76
CA ASP A 127 6.14 -38.14 0.32
C ASP A 127 5.56 -39.54 0.31
N GLY A 128 6.32 -40.42 -0.34
CA GLY A 128 6.01 -41.79 -0.46
C GLY A 128 5.73 -42.45 0.88
N VAL A 129 4.50 -42.88 1.03
CA VAL A 129 4.16 -43.96 1.97
C VAL A 129 4.94 -45.19 1.49
N LYS A 130 6.15 -45.39 1.99
CA LYS A 130 6.78 -46.70 1.94
C LYS A 130 5.95 -47.63 2.80
N ALA A 131 5.12 -48.44 2.16
CA ALA A 131 4.54 -49.59 2.79
C ALA A 131 5.65 -50.52 3.28
N ALA A 132 5.76 -50.68 4.57
CA ALA A 132 6.55 -51.72 5.18
C ALA A 132 5.83 -53.04 4.96
N SER A 133 6.42 -53.92 4.21
CA SER A 133 6.16 -55.35 4.14
C SER A 133 7.04 -56.08 5.13
#